data_18f9d4e407910a64f7f3fd8fb4d62c07
#
_entry.id   18f9d4e407910a64f7f3fd8fb4d62c07
#
_cell.length_a   1.000
_cell.length_b   1.000
_cell.length_c   1.000
_cell.angle_alpha   90.00
_cell.angle_beta   90.00
_cell.angle_gamma   90.00
#
_symmetry.space_group_name_H-M   'P 1'
#
loop_
_entity.id
_entity.type
_entity.pdbx_description
1 polymer ?
#
loop_
_entity_poly.entity_id
_entity_poly.type
_entity_poly.pdbx_seq_one_letter_code
_entity_poly.pdbx_strand_id
1 'polypeptide(L)'
;MLDLARTSFYVGLILVPYGLEQLCYGRYISRNPARTAHQPAAVLGGYGLAYLWDAAHLAVLIAAGWRLIATTYPLTLWQGLGWALFLAGVALRIWALRELGPFYSANLLVYDDHRVVSCGPYRCVRHPLHLGTTAQIGGLAFFAPAWLAVPAAGLSIALTLYRNRAEDRLLLAHLG
;
A
#
# COMPACT_ATOMS: atom_id res chain seq x y z
N MET A 1 -15.60 26.19 -15.36
CA MET A 1 -16.54 25.68 -14.36
C MET A 1 -16.16 24.24 -14.02
N LEU A 2 -15.85 23.95 -12.78
CA LEU A 2 -15.60 22.57 -12.32
C LEU A 2 -16.88 21.75 -12.57
N ASP A 3 -16.77 20.69 -13.35
CA ASP A 3 -17.86 19.72 -13.48
C ASP A 3 -17.87 18.85 -12.22
N LEU A 4 -18.72 19.24 -11.27
CA LEU A 4 -18.80 18.63 -9.95
C LEU A 4 -19.11 17.13 -10.03
N ALA A 5 -19.96 16.72 -10.96
CA ALA A 5 -20.34 15.33 -11.15
C ALA A 5 -19.14 14.49 -11.62
N ARG A 6 -18.38 15.01 -12.57
CA ARG A 6 -17.18 14.38 -13.11
C ARG A 6 -16.08 14.29 -12.04
N THR A 7 -15.84 15.37 -11.30
CA THR A 7 -14.86 15.40 -10.22
C THR A 7 -15.22 14.38 -9.14
N SER A 8 -16.48 14.34 -8.70
CA SER A 8 -16.95 13.38 -7.70
C SER A 8 -16.80 11.95 -8.17
N PHE A 9 -17.07 11.68 -9.44
CA PHE A 9 -16.87 10.35 -10.04
C PHE A 9 -15.41 9.89 -9.95
N TYR A 10 -14.45 10.71 -10.40
CA TYR A 10 -13.03 10.33 -10.36
C TYR A 10 -12.46 10.22 -8.95
N VAL A 11 -12.86 11.12 -8.06
CA VAL A 11 -12.50 11.04 -6.64
C VAL A 11 -13.06 9.76 -6.03
N GLY A 12 -14.31 9.41 -6.35
CA GLY A 12 -14.94 8.16 -5.92
C GLY A 12 -14.20 6.93 -6.41
N LEU A 13 -13.71 6.92 -7.65
CA LEU A 13 -12.93 5.80 -8.21
C LEU A 13 -11.66 5.49 -7.40
N ILE A 14 -11.07 6.49 -6.75
CA ILE A 14 -9.87 6.31 -5.91
C ILE A 14 -10.27 6.04 -4.45
N LEU A 15 -11.16 6.85 -3.89
CA LEU A 15 -11.48 6.81 -2.45
C LEU A 15 -12.27 5.57 -2.06
N VAL A 16 -13.17 5.07 -2.91
CA VAL A 16 -13.98 3.88 -2.58
C VAL A 16 -13.12 2.62 -2.44
N PRO A 17 -12.28 2.23 -3.43
CA PRO A 17 -11.41 1.06 -3.29
C PRO A 17 -10.42 1.20 -2.13
N TYR A 18 -9.85 2.39 -1.95
CA TYR A 18 -8.95 2.66 -0.83
C TYR A 18 -9.66 2.58 0.51
N GLY A 19 -10.86 3.13 0.63
CA GLY A 19 -11.69 3.05 1.84
C GLY A 19 -12.07 1.61 2.19
N LEU A 20 -12.45 0.80 1.21
CA LEU A 20 -12.71 -0.63 1.39
C LEU A 20 -11.47 -1.38 1.90
N GLU A 21 -10.31 -1.06 1.37
CA GLU A 21 -9.04 -1.60 1.86
C GLU A 21 -8.78 -1.21 3.31
N GLN A 22 -8.96 0.07 3.68
CA GLN A 22 -8.78 0.54 5.06
C GLN A 22 -9.76 -0.11 6.05
N LEU A 23 -10.99 -0.37 5.63
CA LEU A 23 -11.96 -1.10 6.44
C LEU A 23 -11.52 -2.56 6.67
N CYS A 24 -10.96 -3.22 5.65
CA CYS A 24 -10.37 -4.54 5.81
C CYS A 24 -9.17 -4.50 6.77
N TYR A 25 -8.31 -3.50 6.62
CA TYR A 25 -7.13 -3.27 7.44
C TYR A 25 -7.47 -3.09 8.91
N GLY A 26 -8.44 -2.21 9.22
CA GLY A 26 -8.89 -1.93 10.59
C GLY A 26 -9.42 -3.16 11.32
N ARG A 27 -10.06 -4.09 10.59
CA ARG A 27 -10.53 -5.36 11.16
C ARG A 27 -9.41 -6.27 11.67
N TYR A 28 -8.22 -6.19 11.08
CA TYR A 28 -7.08 -7.03 11.48
C TYR A 28 -6.23 -6.37 12.56
N ILE A 29 -6.07 -5.05 12.55
CA ILE A 29 -5.38 -4.30 13.61
C ILE A 29 -6.12 -4.41 14.94
N SER A 30 -7.45 -4.27 14.94
CA SER A 30 -8.26 -4.28 16.16
C SER A 30 -8.36 -5.66 16.85
N ARG A 31 -8.01 -6.74 16.16
CA ARG A 31 -8.12 -8.11 16.69
C ARG A 31 -6.89 -8.58 17.46
N ASN A 32 -5.85 -7.78 17.58
CA ASN A 32 -4.57 -8.21 18.14
C ASN A 32 -4.01 -7.33 19.30
N PRO A 33 -4.81 -6.93 20.32
CA PRO A 33 -4.34 -6.00 21.36
C PRO A 33 -3.44 -6.62 22.44
N ALA A 34 -3.25 -7.93 22.50
CA ALA A 34 -2.65 -8.60 23.67
C ALA A 34 -1.54 -9.62 23.35
N ARG A 35 -1.00 -9.63 22.13
CA ARG A 35 0.09 -10.56 21.81
C ARG A 35 1.45 -9.99 22.21
N THR A 36 2.24 -10.78 22.93
CA THR A 36 3.67 -10.48 23.10
C THR A 36 4.35 -10.43 21.74
N ALA A 37 5.03 -9.34 21.47
CA ALA A 37 5.70 -9.10 20.21
C ALA A 37 7.15 -8.66 20.45
N HIS A 38 8.06 -9.26 19.72
CA HIS A 38 9.45 -8.85 19.71
C HIS A 38 9.69 -7.80 18.62
N GLN A 39 10.07 -6.62 19.06
CA GLN A 39 10.50 -5.56 18.17
C GLN A 39 12.02 -5.49 18.22
N PRO A 40 12.74 -5.70 17.12
CA PRO A 40 14.17 -5.57 17.13
C PRO A 40 14.56 -4.12 17.43
N ALA A 41 15.37 -3.93 18.46
CA ALA A 41 15.92 -2.62 18.84
C ALA A 41 16.68 -1.91 17.71
N ALA A 42 17.06 -2.65 16.67
CA ALA A 42 17.86 -2.17 15.55
C ALA A 42 17.05 -1.68 14.34
N VAL A 43 15.72 -1.67 14.37
CA VAL A 43 14.93 -0.97 13.34
C VAL A 43 14.93 0.53 13.66
N LEU A 44 16.14 1.07 13.73
CA LEU A 44 16.40 2.51 13.83
C LEU A 44 15.69 3.20 12.67
N GLY A 45 14.76 4.06 13.02
CA GLY A 45 13.93 4.79 12.05
C GLY A 45 12.59 4.13 11.74
N GLY A 46 12.20 3.04 12.40
CA GLY A 46 10.98 2.29 12.10
C GLY A 46 9.75 3.17 11.95
N TYR A 47 9.51 4.09 12.87
CA TYR A 47 8.42 5.04 12.78
C TYR A 47 8.69 6.15 11.77
N GLY A 48 9.90 6.73 11.74
CA GLY A 48 10.26 7.80 10.80
C GLY A 48 10.17 7.36 9.35
N LEU A 49 10.66 6.17 9.02
CA LEU A 49 10.55 5.60 7.68
C LEU A 49 9.11 5.22 7.32
N ALA A 50 8.32 4.74 8.28
CA ALA A 50 6.90 4.47 8.06
C ALA A 50 6.14 5.77 7.77
N TYR A 51 6.34 6.83 8.56
CA TYR A 51 5.75 8.14 8.30
C TYR A 51 6.18 8.75 6.96
N LEU A 52 7.46 8.60 6.58
CA LEU A 52 7.95 9.07 5.29
C LEU A 52 7.29 8.29 4.14
N TRP A 53 7.09 7.00 4.31
CA TRP A 53 6.40 6.16 3.35
C TRP A 53 4.92 6.53 3.22
N ASP A 54 4.22 6.75 4.35
CA ASP A 54 2.84 7.21 4.39
C ASP A 54 2.70 8.62 3.75
N ALA A 55 3.65 9.52 4.03
CA ALA A 55 3.69 10.85 3.45
C ALA A 55 3.90 10.80 1.92
N ALA A 56 4.77 9.92 1.43
CA ALA A 56 4.96 9.71 -0.01
C ALA A 56 3.69 9.18 -0.69
N HIS A 57 2.99 8.24 -0.05
CA HIS A 57 1.69 7.75 -0.50
C HIS A 57 0.64 8.87 -0.57
N LEU A 58 0.52 9.63 0.51
CA LEU A 58 -0.41 10.75 0.59
C LEU A 58 -0.10 11.81 -0.48
N ALA A 59 1.18 12.09 -0.74
CA ALA A 59 1.58 13.00 -1.80
C ALA A 59 1.14 12.53 -3.18
N VAL A 60 1.25 11.22 -3.48
CA VAL A 60 0.75 10.65 -4.74
C VAL A 60 -0.77 10.77 -4.83
N LEU A 61 -1.50 10.47 -3.75
CA LEU A 61 -2.96 10.58 -3.71
C LEU A 61 -3.43 12.03 -3.91
N ILE A 62 -2.78 12.99 -3.23
CA ILE A 62 -3.10 14.42 -3.36
C ILE A 62 -2.79 14.89 -4.78
N ALA A 63 -1.62 14.54 -5.34
CA ALA A 63 -1.23 14.93 -6.68
C ALA A 63 -2.17 14.34 -7.75
N ALA A 64 -2.56 13.08 -7.60
CA ALA A 64 -3.54 12.42 -8.47
C ALA A 64 -4.92 13.08 -8.36
N GLY A 65 -5.39 13.33 -7.14
CA GLY A 65 -6.67 14.02 -6.90
C GLY A 65 -6.68 15.44 -7.45
N TRP A 66 -5.62 16.22 -7.19
CA TRP A 66 -5.48 17.56 -7.74
C TRP A 66 -5.49 17.58 -9.27
N ARG A 67 -4.76 16.65 -9.89
CA ARG A 67 -4.72 16.52 -11.35
C ARG A 67 -6.10 16.22 -11.93
N LEU A 68 -6.88 15.35 -11.30
CA LEU A 68 -8.23 15.01 -11.72
C LEU A 68 -9.19 16.19 -11.62
N ILE A 69 -9.03 17.03 -10.61
CA ILE A 69 -9.85 18.23 -10.39
C ILE A 69 -9.46 19.34 -11.36
N ALA A 70 -8.15 19.53 -11.58
CA ALA A 70 -7.61 20.67 -12.32
C ALA A 70 -7.69 20.50 -13.85
N THR A 71 -7.91 19.28 -14.37
CA THR A 71 -7.80 19.00 -15.81
C THR A 71 -9.00 18.25 -16.35
N THR A 72 -9.51 18.74 -17.49
CA THR A 72 -10.64 18.16 -18.23
C THR A 72 -10.16 17.24 -19.37
N TYR A 73 -9.23 16.32 -19.08
CA TYR A 73 -8.77 15.42 -20.13
C TYR A 73 -9.75 14.27 -20.40
N PRO A 74 -9.94 13.85 -21.66
CA PRO A 74 -10.63 12.61 -21.96
C PRO A 74 -9.82 11.43 -21.37
N LEU A 75 -10.51 10.39 -20.95
CA LEU A 75 -9.86 9.15 -20.51
C LEU A 75 -9.08 8.55 -21.68
N THR A 76 -7.78 8.47 -21.53
CA THR A 76 -6.90 7.81 -22.49
C THR A 76 -6.72 6.34 -22.10
N LEU A 77 -6.27 5.53 -23.05
CA LEU A 77 -5.92 4.12 -22.78
C LEU A 77 -4.92 4.01 -21.63
N TRP A 78 -3.94 4.90 -21.57
CA TRP A 78 -2.93 4.93 -20.52
C TRP A 78 -3.51 5.15 -19.12
N GLN A 79 -4.46 6.05 -19.00
CA GLN A 79 -5.18 6.28 -17.74
C GLN A 79 -6.02 5.07 -17.35
N GLY A 80 -6.67 4.42 -18.33
CA GLY A 80 -7.38 3.17 -18.09
C GLY A 80 -6.46 2.07 -17.56
N LEU A 81 -5.28 1.90 -18.14
CA LEU A 81 -4.26 0.95 -17.67
C LEU A 81 -3.74 1.30 -16.27
N GLY A 82 -3.48 2.58 -16.00
CA GLY A 82 -3.08 3.04 -14.66
C GLY A 82 -4.13 2.72 -13.61
N TRP A 83 -5.40 2.96 -13.93
CA TRP A 83 -6.49 2.65 -13.01
C TRP A 83 -6.69 1.15 -12.82
N ALA A 84 -6.59 0.36 -13.88
CA ALA A 84 -6.63 -1.10 -13.78
C ALA A 84 -5.49 -1.64 -12.89
N LEU A 85 -4.28 -1.10 -13.01
CA LEU A 85 -3.15 -1.45 -12.17
C LEU A 85 -3.39 -1.07 -10.70
N PHE A 86 -3.96 0.11 -10.45
CA PHE A 86 -4.37 0.53 -9.10
C PHE A 86 -5.35 -0.46 -8.48
N LEU A 87 -6.42 -0.81 -9.19
CA LEU A 87 -7.43 -1.76 -8.70
C LEU A 87 -6.85 -3.16 -8.47
N ALA A 88 -5.99 -3.63 -9.37
CA ALA A 88 -5.28 -4.90 -9.19
C ALA A 88 -4.42 -4.88 -7.92
N GLY A 89 -3.76 -3.76 -7.63
CA GLY A 89 -3.01 -3.54 -6.40
C GLY A 89 -3.91 -3.62 -5.15
N VAL A 90 -5.07 -2.96 -5.17
CA VAL A 90 -6.06 -3.02 -4.08
C VAL A 90 -6.54 -4.47 -3.86
N ALA A 91 -6.92 -5.16 -4.92
CA ALA A 91 -7.38 -6.54 -4.85
C ALA A 91 -6.32 -7.48 -4.28
N LEU A 92 -5.07 -7.35 -4.75
CA LEU A 92 -3.94 -8.13 -4.26
C LEU A 92 -3.69 -7.89 -2.77
N ARG A 93 -3.75 -6.63 -2.30
CA ARG A 93 -3.56 -6.29 -0.88
C ARG A 93 -4.68 -6.87 -0.02
N ILE A 94 -5.94 -6.73 -0.43
CA ILE A 94 -7.08 -7.31 0.30
C ILE A 94 -6.93 -8.82 0.38
N TRP A 95 -6.54 -9.48 -0.71
CA TRP A 95 -6.31 -10.93 -0.71
C TRP A 95 -5.16 -11.30 0.23
N ALA A 96 -4.02 -10.64 0.12
CA ALA A 96 -2.87 -10.88 0.99
C ALA A 96 -3.19 -10.64 2.48
N LEU A 97 -3.93 -9.58 2.80
CA LEU A 97 -4.38 -9.30 4.17
C LEU A 97 -5.27 -10.40 4.73
N ARG A 98 -6.18 -10.95 3.91
CA ARG A 98 -7.06 -12.06 4.34
C ARG A 98 -6.28 -13.32 4.66
N GLU A 99 -5.28 -13.67 3.82
CA GLU A 99 -4.43 -14.84 4.04
C GLU A 99 -3.51 -14.67 5.25
N LEU A 100 -2.95 -13.49 5.44
CA LEU A 100 -2.07 -13.20 6.58
C LEU A 100 -2.84 -13.18 7.90
N GLY A 101 -4.08 -12.68 7.87
CA GLY A 101 -5.01 -12.73 9.00
C GLY A 101 -4.43 -12.16 10.28
N PRO A 102 -4.37 -12.98 11.37
CA PRO A 102 -3.90 -12.53 12.68
C PRO A 102 -2.38 -12.27 12.75
N PHE A 103 -1.61 -12.70 11.76
CA PHE A 103 -0.16 -12.46 11.69
C PHE A 103 0.20 -11.13 11.04
N TYR A 104 -0.82 -10.41 10.54
CA TYR A 104 -0.59 -9.09 9.99
C TYR A 104 -0.13 -8.09 11.08
N SER A 105 0.93 -7.36 10.78
CA SER A 105 1.38 -6.21 11.57
C SER A 105 1.76 -5.04 10.66
N ALA A 106 1.30 -3.83 11.00
CA ALA A 106 1.73 -2.61 10.34
C ALA A 106 3.19 -2.28 10.64
N ASN A 107 3.67 -2.70 11.82
CA ASN A 107 5.04 -2.54 12.28
C ASN A 107 5.86 -3.79 11.96
N LEU A 108 7.19 -3.64 11.94
CA LEU A 108 8.10 -4.79 11.87
C LEU A 108 8.11 -5.48 13.22
N LEU A 109 7.18 -6.41 13.41
CA LEU A 109 7.00 -7.18 14.65
C LEU A 109 6.94 -8.66 14.30
N VAL A 110 7.59 -9.49 15.12
CA VAL A 110 7.40 -10.94 15.14
C VAL A 110 6.69 -11.30 16.42
N TYR A 111 5.59 -12.02 16.32
CA TYR A 111 4.85 -12.54 17.45
C TYR A 111 5.46 -13.87 17.92
N ASP A 112 5.34 -14.23 19.19
CA ASP A 112 5.86 -15.51 19.73
C ASP A 112 5.25 -16.75 19.02
N ASP A 113 4.01 -16.64 18.55
CA ASP A 113 3.30 -17.67 17.80
C ASP A 113 3.31 -17.42 16.28
N HIS A 114 4.24 -16.58 15.79
CA HIS A 114 4.30 -16.21 14.38
C HIS A 114 4.57 -17.43 13.50
N ARG A 115 3.81 -17.56 12.41
CA ARG A 115 3.99 -18.61 11.42
C ARG A 115 4.17 -18.00 10.05
N VAL A 116 5.05 -18.59 9.26
CA VAL A 116 5.22 -18.21 7.86
C VAL A 116 3.97 -18.63 7.09
N VAL A 117 3.27 -17.63 6.54
CA VAL A 117 2.11 -17.86 5.67
C VAL A 117 2.60 -18.16 4.26
N SER A 118 2.23 -19.33 3.73
CA SER A 118 2.62 -19.79 2.39
C SER A 118 1.43 -20.12 1.49
N CYS A 119 0.22 -19.63 1.83
CA CYS A 119 -1.00 -19.83 1.04
C CYS A 119 -1.38 -18.56 0.26
N GLY A 120 -2.37 -18.70 -0.62
CA GLY A 120 -2.85 -17.58 -1.43
C GLY A 120 -1.72 -16.93 -2.25
N PRO A 121 -1.62 -15.59 -2.28
CA PRO A 121 -0.59 -14.88 -3.03
C PRO A 121 0.83 -15.10 -2.50
N TYR A 122 0.97 -15.54 -1.23
CA TYR A 122 2.26 -15.87 -0.61
C TYR A 122 2.93 -17.11 -1.19
N ARG A 123 2.20 -17.91 -1.98
CA ARG A 123 2.78 -19.03 -2.74
C ARG A 123 3.66 -18.57 -3.89
N CYS A 124 3.36 -17.40 -4.45
CA CYS A 124 4.03 -16.90 -5.65
C CYS A 124 5.00 -15.76 -5.33
N VAL A 125 4.70 -14.96 -4.31
CA VAL A 125 5.46 -13.75 -3.97
C VAL A 125 5.65 -13.67 -2.46
N ARG A 126 6.86 -13.34 -1.99
CA ARG A 126 7.16 -13.23 -0.56
C ARG A 126 6.44 -12.06 0.12
N HIS A 127 6.33 -10.92 -0.56
CA HIS A 127 5.72 -9.69 -0.04
C HIS A 127 4.56 -9.20 -0.93
N PRO A 128 3.44 -9.95 -1.00
CA PRO A 128 2.33 -9.58 -1.88
C PRO A 128 1.63 -8.29 -1.44
N LEU A 129 1.64 -7.95 -0.14
CA LEU A 129 1.13 -6.68 0.36
C LEU A 129 1.91 -5.50 -0.23
N HIS A 130 3.23 -5.59 -0.22
CA HIS A 130 4.09 -4.53 -0.73
C HIS A 130 4.08 -4.47 -2.27
N LEU A 131 3.94 -5.61 -2.94
CA LEU A 131 3.73 -5.63 -4.39
C LEU A 131 2.42 -4.94 -4.76
N GLY A 132 1.33 -5.21 -4.02
CA GLY A 132 0.05 -4.54 -4.19
C GLY A 132 0.15 -3.02 -3.98
N THR A 133 0.88 -2.58 -2.94
CA THR A 133 1.18 -1.17 -2.70
C THR A 133 1.92 -0.52 -3.88
N THR A 134 2.96 -1.18 -4.38
CA THR A 134 3.73 -0.70 -5.54
C THR A 134 2.83 -0.55 -6.77
N ALA A 135 1.94 -1.53 -6.99
CA ALA A 135 0.97 -1.48 -8.09
C ALA A 135 -0.05 -0.33 -7.90
N GLN A 136 -0.53 -0.10 -6.68
CA GLN A 136 -1.44 1.04 -6.39
C GLN A 136 -0.79 2.37 -6.70
N ILE A 137 0.42 2.60 -6.18
CA ILE A 137 1.13 3.88 -6.35
C ILE A 137 1.53 4.09 -7.80
N GLY A 138 2.10 3.07 -8.44
CA GLY A 138 2.45 3.10 -9.84
C GLY A 138 1.22 3.35 -10.72
N GLY A 139 0.11 2.67 -10.42
CA GLY A 139 -1.16 2.85 -11.11
C GLY A 139 -1.70 4.28 -10.99
N LEU A 140 -1.67 4.86 -9.78
CA LEU A 140 -2.10 6.25 -9.56
C LEU A 140 -1.18 7.26 -10.26
N ALA A 141 0.13 7.06 -10.21
CA ALA A 141 1.08 7.92 -10.89
C ALA A 141 0.91 7.85 -12.43
N PHE A 142 0.52 6.71 -12.94
CA PHE A 142 0.23 6.48 -14.36
C PHE A 142 -1.15 7.02 -14.77
N PHE A 143 -2.15 6.85 -13.91
CA PHE A 143 -3.51 7.33 -14.11
C PHE A 143 -3.57 8.86 -14.12
N ALA A 144 -2.90 9.50 -13.17
CA ALA A 144 -2.87 10.95 -13.04
C ALA A 144 -1.42 11.45 -12.99
N PRO A 145 -0.68 11.41 -14.11
CA PRO A 145 0.71 11.80 -14.12
C PRO A 145 0.84 13.28 -13.74
N ALA A 146 1.43 13.52 -12.59
CA ALA A 146 1.77 14.84 -12.09
C ALA A 146 3.26 14.87 -11.78
N TRP A 147 3.88 16.02 -11.94
CA TRP A 147 5.31 16.17 -11.71
C TRP A 147 5.76 15.76 -10.29
N LEU A 148 4.87 15.87 -9.28
CA LEU A 148 5.10 15.39 -7.92
C LEU A 148 4.80 13.89 -7.73
N ALA A 149 3.87 13.32 -8.50
CA ALA A 149 3.46 11.93 -8.32
C ALA A 149 4.57 10.94 -8.71
N VAL A 150 5.33 11.22 -9.75
CA VAL A 150 6.40 10.34 -10.24
C VAL A 150 7.55 10.21 -9.22
N PRO A 151 8.16 11.31 -8.72
CA PRO A 151 9.22 11.19 -7.71
C PRO A 151 8.71 10.64 -6.38
N ALA A 152 7.48 10.98 -5.96
CA ALA A 152 6.87 10.41 -4.75
C ALA A 152 6.61 8.90 -4.89
N ALA A 153 6.17 8.44 -6.06
CA ALA A 153 6.04 7.01 -6.35
C ALA A 153 7.40 6.30 -6.31
N GLY A 154 8.43 6.89 -6.92
CA GLY A 154 9.80 6.36 -6.88
C GLY A 154 10.33 6.23 -5.45
N LEU A 155 10.15 7.26 -4.62
CA LEU A 155 10.53 7.25 -3.21
C LEU A 155 9.77 6.15 -2.45
N SER A 156 8.46 6.04 -2.64
CA SER A 156 7.64 5.04 -1.98
C SER A 156 8.05 3.61 -2.36
N ILE A 157 8.36 3.37 -3.62
CA ILE A 157 8.87 2.07 -4.10
C ILE A 157 10.23 1.77 -3.45
N ALA A 158 11.15 2.73 -3.40
CA ALA A 158 12.45 2.55 -2.77
C ALA A 158 12.34 2.21 -1.28
N LEU A 159 11.46 2.91 -0.55
CA LEU A 159 11.18 2.64 0.86
C LEU A 159 10.53 1.27 1.07
N THR A 160 9.64 0.86 0.16
CA THR A 160 9.03 -0.48 0.16
C THR A 160 10.09 -1.57 0.00
N LEU A 161 11.02 -1.42 -0.94
CA LEU A 161 12.11 -2.37 -1.14
C LEU A 161 13.06 -2.44 0.07
N TYR A 162 13.33 -1.30 0.70
CA TYR A 162 14.12 -1.26 1.92
C TYR A 162 13.41 -2.00 3.06
N ARG A 163 12.11 -1.77 3.23
CA ARG A 163 11.29 -2.43 4.25
C ARG A 163 11.23 -3.95 4.04
N ASN A 164 11.07 -4.43 2.80
CA ASN A 164 11.08 -5.86 2.48
C ASN A 164 12.38 -6.53 2.95
N ARG A 165 13.52 -5.89 2.68
CA ARG A 165 14.82 -6.43 3.13
C ARG A 165 14.95 -6.47 4.65
N ALA A 166 14.39 -5.48 5.35
CA ALA A 166 14.41 -5.44 6.81
C ALA A 166 13.50 -6.54 7.40
N GLU A 167 12.32 -6.75 6.79
CA GLU A 167 11.38 -7.80 7.17
C GLU A 167 11.96 -9.20 6.94
N ASP A 168 12.58 -9.44 5.77
CA ASP A 168 13.26 -10.71 5.48
C ASP A 168 14.35 -11.03 6.51
N ARG A 169 15.18 -10.05 6.86
CA ARG A 169 16.23 -10.24 7.89
C ARG A 169 15.65 -10.57 9.24
N LEU A 170 14.56 -9.90 9.62
CA LEU A 170 13.88 -10.13 10.89
C LEU A 170 13.29 -11.54 10.96
N LEU A 171 12.57 -11.95 9.91
CA LEU A 171 11.95 -13.29 9.84
C LEU A 171 13.02 -14.39 9.85
N LEU A 172 14.11 -14.23 9.10
CA LEU A 172 15.22 -15.20 9.11
C LEU A 172 15.92 -15.30 10.45
N ALA A 173 16.01 -14.21 11.21
CA ALA A 173 16.64 -14.21 12.54
C ALA A 173 15.79 -14.92 13.61
N HIS A 174 14.46 -14.98 13.44
CA HIS A 174 13.54 -15.51 14.46
C HIS A 174 12.90 -16.86 14.08
N LEU A 175 12.80 -17.16 12.78
CA LEU A 175 12.12 -18.35 12.27
C LEU A 175 13.01 -19.26 11.42
N GLY A 176 14.27 -18.83 11.13
CA GLY A 176 15.24 -19.52 10.28
C GLY A 176 16.09 -20.57 10.97
#